data_249a76d7b61b9607541a30fa21369c0d
#
_entry.id   249a76d7b61b9607541a30fa21369c0d
#
_cell.length_a   1.000
_cell.length_b   1.000
_cell.length_c   1.000
_cell.angle_alpha   90.00
_cell.angle_beta   90.00
_cell.angle_gamma   90.00
#
_symmetry.space_group_name_H-M   'P 1'
#
loop_
_entity.id
_entity.type
_entity.pdbx_description
1 polymer ?
#
loop_
_entity_poly.entity_id
_entity_poly.type
_entity_poly.pdbx_seq_one_letter_code
_entity_poly.pdbx_strand_id
1 'polypeptide(L)'
;MSVESSSSSLLAPAAALPGWFGKLPGMGDFAHRRLPEAFRAVWDQWLQRGMSRLRDRADWTERYLEAPIWCFALGRQVAGDQAWIGVLMPSVDGVGRYFPFALAVELDASVPGCLQGKALAAALRWWAFATQAALEGLDGDLDAVRFDAVLQRLFVADSGASSDVREGGVESLDLPLAGTSLWLGDPSVENGVRMLSTGLPRDEQFEALFLGFAEEG
;
A
#
# COMPACT_ATOMS: atom_id res chain seq x y z
N MET A 1 34.98 -7.04 22.97
CA MET A 1 34.42 -7.36 21.67
C MET A 1 33.01 -6.75 21.64
N SER A 2 32.91 -5.55 21.08
CA SER A 2 31.63 -4.85 20.97
C SER A 2 30.87 -5.45 19.78
N VAL A 3 29.74 -6.07 20.07
CA VAL A 3 28.81 -6.51 19.02
C VAL A 3 28.12 -5.25 18.49
N GLU A 4 28.55 -4.76 17.34
CA GLU A 4 27.79 -3.76 16.60
C GLU A 4 26.44 -4.37 16.25
N SER A 5 25.39 -3.89 16.90
CA SER A 5 24.01 -4.16 16.51
C SER A 5 23.78 -3.48 15.17
N SER A 6 23.93 -4.23 14.08
CA SER A 6 23.47 -3.81 12.76
C SER A 6 21.99 -3.51 12.87
N SER A 7 21.64 -2.23 12.86
CA SER A 7 20.24 -1.79 12.71
C SER A 7 19.76 -2.24 11.32
N SER A 8 19.12 -3.39 11.24
CA SER A 8 18.44 -3.79 9.99
C SER A 8 17.41 -2.71 9.62
N SER A 9 17.64 -2.04 8.51
CA SER A 9 16.66 -1.09 7.94
C SER A 9 15.46 -1.87 7.45
N LEU A 10 14.25 -1.38 7.67
CA LEU A 10 13.04 -1.98 7.10
C LEU A 10 13.00 -1.84 5.56
N LEU A 11 13.54 -0.75 5.06
CA LEU A 11 13.46 -0.37 3.65
C LEU A 11 14.79 -0.59 2.94
N ALA A 12 14.70 -0.91 1.66
CA ALA A 12 15.88 -0.96 0.79
C ALA A 12 16.62 0.39 0.80
N PRO A 13 17.96 0.39 0.72
CA PRO A 13 18.77 1.61 0.87
C PRO A 13 18.43 2.76 -0.08
N ALA A 14 17.86 2.46 -1.24
CA ALA A 14 17.46 3.45 -2.24
C ALA A 14 16.06 4.06 -1.98
N ALA A 15 15.31 3.56 -1.01
CA ALA A 15 13.89 3.89 -0.82
C ALA A 15 13.68 4.99 0.23
N ALA A 16 14.28 6.17 0.03
CA ALA A 16 14.02 7.33 0.90
C ALA A 16 12.56 7.82 0.83
N LEU A 17 11.91 7.66 -0.33
CA LEU A 17 10.51 8.03 -0.57
C LEU A 17 9.77 6.88 -1.22
N PRO A 18 8.47 6.65 -0.90
CA PRO A 18 7.68 5.65 -1.59
C PRO A 18 7.52 5.95 -3.08
N GLY A 19 7.44 4.90 -3.88
CA GLY A 19 6.93 4.98 -5.23
C GLY A 19 5.41 5.04 -5.22
N TRP A 20 4.81 5.57 -6.30
CA TRP A 20 3.37 5.64 -6.43
C TRP A 20 2.92 5.44 -7.88
N PHE A 21 1.68 4.99 -8.04
CA PHE A 21 1.06 4.69 -9.32
C PHE A 21 -0.45 4.86 -9.24
N GLY A 22 -1.06 5.43 -10.28
CA GLY A 22 -2.51 5.50 -10.41
C GLY A 22 -3.01 6.87 -10.82
N LYS A 23 -4.21 7.22 -10.38
CA LYS A 23 -4.85 8.50 -10.66
C LYS A 23 -5.11 9.27 -9.38
N LEU A 24 -4.93 10.58 -9.43
CA LEU A 24 -5.33 11.53 -8.39
C LEU A 24 -6.14 12.67 -9.01
N PRO A 25 -7.02 13.33 -8.25
CA PRO A 25 -7.89 14.40 -8.77
C PRO A 25 -7.14 15.53 -9.48
N GLY A 26 -6.00 15.96 -8.96
CA GLY A 26 -5.15 16.99 -9.57
C GLY A 26 -4.31 16.53 -10.78
N MET A 27 -4.48 15.28 -11.22
CA MET A 27 -3.76 14.71 -12.36
C MET A 27 -4.75 14.32 -13.45
N GLY A 28 -4.57 14.88 -14.65
CA GLY A 28 -5.48 14.64 -15.79
C GLY A 28 -5.29 13.29 -16.45
N ASP A 29 -4.27 12.50 -16.06
CA ASP A 29 -3.99 11.19 -16.62
C ASP A 29 -3.27 10.29 -15.59
N PHE A 30 -2.99 9.04 -15.98
CA PHE A 30 -2.16 8.14 -15.19
C PHE A 30 -0.80 8.75 -14.93
N ALA A 31 -0.38 8.68 -13.67
CA ALA A 31 0.93 9.12 -13.27
C ALA A 31 1.61 8.09 -12.36
N HIS A 32 2.92 8.07 -12.39
CA HIS A 32 3.73 7.20 -11.53
C HIS A 32 5.10 7.83 -11.26
N ARG A 33 5.68 7.49 -10.14
CA ARG A 33 7.08 7.81 -9.81
C ARG A 33 7.69 6.71 -8.94
N ARG A 34 9.00 6.50 -9.11
CA ARG A 34 9.87 5.65 -8.28
C ARG A 34 9.52 4.15 -8.20
N LEU A 35 8.49 3.68 -8.89
CA LEU A 35 8.22 2.24 -8.99
C LEU A 35 8.95 1.65 -10.18
N PRO A 36 9.68 0.53 -10.03
CA PRO A 36 10.33 -0.18 -11.12
C PRO A 36 9.34 -0.67 -12.18
N GLU A 37 9.80 -0.80 -13.41
CA GLU A 37 8.98 -1.28 -14.54
C GLU A 37 8.36 -2.64 -14.25
N ALA A 38 9.14 -3.57 -13.67
CA ALA A 38 8.65 -4.92 -13.35
C ALA A 38 7.45 -4.88 -12.38
N PHE A 39 7.50 -4.03 -11.35
CA PHE A 39 6.36 -3.83 -10.45
C PHE A 39 5.17 -3.22 -11.19
N ARG A 40 5.41 -2.12 -11.92
CA ARG A 40 4.33 -1.37 -12.59
C ARG A 40 3.59 -2.21 -13.62
N ALA A 41 4.29 -3.00 -14.41
CA ALA A 41 3.68 -3.84 -15.44
C ALA A 41 2.70 -4.87 -14.84
N VAL A 42 3.11 -5.55 -13.77
CA VAL A 42 2.27 -6.53 -13.07
C VAL A 42 1.09 -5.83 -12.39
N TRP A 43 1.34 -4.70 -11.72
CA TRP A 43 0.35 -3.94 -10.97
C TRP A 43 -0.74 -3.33 -11.86
N ASP A 44 -0.32 -2.68 -12.93
CA ASP A 44 -1.24 -2.07 -13.91
C ASP A 44 -2.13 -3.11 -14.58
N GLN A 45 -1.54 -4.22 -15.05
CA GLN A 45 -2.31 -5.30 -15.67
C GLN A 45 -3.33 -5.91 -14.71
N TRP A 46 -2.94 -6.08 -13.44
CA TRP A 46 -3.82 -6.59 -12.39
C TRP A 46 -4.99 -5.63 -12.13
N LEU A 47 -4.71 -4.34 -11.94
CA LEU A 47 -5.74 -3.33 -11.72
C LEU A 47 -6.69 -3.19 -12.91
N GLN A 48 -6.17 -3.17 -14.14
CA GLN A 48 -7.01 -3.07 -15.35
C GLN A 48 -8.00 -4.24 -15.47
N ARG A 49 -7.53 -5.46 -15.21
CA ARG A 49 -8.40 -6.67 -15.25
C ARG A 49 -9.47 -6.60 -14.16
N GLY A 50 -9.08 -6.28 -12.94
CA GLY A 50 -10.02 -6.21 -11.83
C GLY A 50 -11.04 -5.09 -12.01
N MET A 51 -10.61 -3.90 -12.42
CA MET A 51 -11.51 -2.77 -12.70
C MET A 51 -12.48 -3.05 -13.86
N SER A 52 -12.05 -3.80 -14.88
CA SER A 52 -12.97 -4.24 -15.94
C SER A 52 -14.11 -5.08 -15.38
N ARG A 53 -13.79 -6.02 -14.49
CA ARG A 53 -14.76 -6.89 -13.82
C ARG A 53 -15.72 -6.10 -12.89
N LEU A 54 -15.22 -5.11 -12.13
CA LEU A 54 -16.07 -4.28 -11.30
C LEU A 54 -17.13 -3.52 -12.11
N ARG A 55 -16.75 -3.03 -13.29
CA ARG A 55 -17.64 -2.25 -14.17
C ARG A 55 -18.85 -3.02 -14.70
N ASP A 56 -18.81 -4.35 -14.66
CA ASP A 56 -19.95 -5.18 -15.05
C ASP A 56 -21.10 -5.14 -14.03
N ARG A 57 -20.90 -4.57 -12.84
CA ARG A 57 -21.91 -4.42 -11.80
C ARG A 57 -22.56 -3.05 -11.86
N ALA A 58 -23.87 -3.01 -11.72
CA ALA A 58 -24.65 -1.77 -11.85
C ALA A 58 -24.35 -0.71 -10.76
N ASP A 59 -24.00 -1.17 -9.55
CA ASP A 59 -23.74 -0.34 -8.35
C ASP A 59 -22.24 -0.09 -8.09
N TRP A 60 -21.37 -0.43 -9.04
CA TRP A 60 -19.94 -0.48 -8.77
C TRP A 60 -19.31 0.87 -8.40
N THR A 61 -19.77 1.98 -8.98
CA THR A 61 -19.16 3.31 -8.74
C THR A 61 -19.39 3.80 -7.31
N GLU A 62 -20.60 3.61 -6.78
CA GLU A 62 -20.96 3.99 -5.43
C GLU A 62 -20.14 3.18 -4.43
N ARG A 63 -20.15 1.85 -4.53
CA ARG A 63 -19.39 0.96 -3.65
C ARG A 63 -17.88 1.15 -3.78
N TYR A 64 -17.38 1.40 -4.98
CA TYR A 64 -15.96 1.66 -5.21
C TYR A 64 -15.49 2.91 -4.46
N LEU A 65 -16.28 4.00 -4.44
CA LEU A 65 -15.92 5.23 -3.73
C LEU A 65 -15.99 5.09 -2.21
N GLU A 66 -16.79 4.16 -1.72
CA GLU A 66 -16.91 3.83 -0.28
C GLU A 66 -15.89 2.81 0.18
N ALA A 67 -15.10 2.25 -0.76
CA ALA A 67 -14.13 1.20 -0.42
C ALA A 67 -13.03 1.72 0.53
N PRO A 68 -12.59 0.90 1.47
CA PRO A 68 -11.54 1.26 2.41
C PRO A 68 -10.17 1.40 1.74
N ILE A 69 -9.25 2.06 2.43
CA ILE A 69 -7.83 1.97 2.11
C ILE A 69 -7.32 0.63 2.61
N TRP A 70 -6.62 -0.09 1.75
CA TRP A 70 -5.95 -1.33 2.10
C TRP A 70 -4.46 -1.10 2.29
N CYS A 71 -3.93 -1.52 3.42
CA CYS A 71 -2.51 -1.76 3.59
C CYS A 71 -2.17 -3.14 3.04
N PHE A 72 -1.07 -3.26 2.30
CA PHE A 72 -0.66 -4.55 1.76
C PHE A 72 0.80 -4.86 2.02
N ALA A 73 1.11 -6.16 2.06
CA ALA A 73 2.45 -6.70 1.93
C ALA A 73 2.46 -7.72 0.79
N LEU A 74 3.45 -7.64 -0.10
CA LEU A 74 3.67 -8.59 -1.18
C LEU A 74 4.93 -9.38 -0.90
N GLY A 75 4.82 -10.69 -0.89
CA GLY A 75 5.98 -11.58 -0.88
C GLY A 75 6.75 -11.48 -2.21
N ARG A 76 7.99 -11.94 -2.19
CA ARG A 76 8.79 -12.05 -3.42
C ARG A 76 8.03 -12.80 -4.49
N GLN A 77 8.29 -12.54 -5.75
CA GLN A 77 7.66 -13.18 -6.92
C GLN A 77 6.18 -12.81 -7.15
N VAL A 78 5.60 -11.88 -6.38
CA VAL A 78 4.26 -11.35 -6.65
C VAL A 78 4.32 -10.20 -7.66
N ALA A 79 5.20 -9.24 -7.42
CA ALA A 79 5.41 -8.08 -8.30
C ALA A 79 6.92 -7.87 -8.59
N GLY A 80 7.59 -8.92 -9.06
CA GLY A 80 9.03 -8.99 -9.26
C GLY A 80 9.72 -9.77 -8.15
N ASP A 81 11.08 -9.70 -8.11
CA ASP A 81 11.89 -10.53 -7.23
C ASP A 81 11.95 -10.01 -5.77
N GLN A 82 11.44 -8.83 -5.52
CA GLN A 82 11.50 -8.18 -4.21
C GLN A 82 10.17 -8.29 -3.45
N ALA A 83 10.25 -8.17 -2.12
CA ALA A 83 9.09 -8.02 -1.27
C ALA A 83 8.72 -6.53 -1.14
N TRP A 84 7.44 -6.25 -0.98
CA TRP A 84 6.92 -4.88 -0.97
C TRP A 84 5.93 -4.68 0.18
N ILE A 85 5.86 -3.46 0.70
CA ILE A 85 4.71 -2.99 1.46
C ILE A 85 4.09 -1.78 0.76
N GLY A 86 2.81 -1.57 0.96
CA GLY A 86 2.13 -0.45 0.32
C GLY A 86 0.74 -0.20 0.84
N VAL A 87 0.10 0.80 0.23
CA VAL A 87 -1.32 1.11 0.40
C VAL A 87 -2.00 1.17 -0.97
N LEU A 88 -3.25 0.76 -1.01
CA LEU A 88 -4.13 0.84 -2.17
C LEU A 88 -5.43 1.50 -1.73
N MET A 89 -5.91 2.48 -2.50
CA MET A 89 -7.19 3.13 -2.25
C MET A 89 -7.98 3.35 -3.54
N PRO A 90 -9.31 3.45 -3.46
CA PRO A 90 -10.10 3.95 -4.57
C PRO A 90 -9.70 5.39 -4.88
N SER A 91 -9.69 5.76 -6.16
CA SER A 91 -9.39 7.12 -6.58
C SER A 91 -10.10 7.47 -7.88
N VAL A 92 -10.13 8.76 -8.19
CA VAL A 92 -10.76 9.32 -9.39
C VAL A 92 -9.88 10.47 -9.89
N ASP A 93 -9.79 10.65 -11.21
CA ASP A 93 -9.09 11.81 -11.76
C ASP A 93 -10.01 13.04 -11.90
N GLY A 94 -9.43 14.20 -12.22
CA GLY A 94 -10.14 15.46 -12.34
C GLY A 94 -11.23 15.52 -13.41
N VAL A 95 -11.36 14.48 -14.26
CA VAL A 95 -12.43 14.34 -15.27
C VAL A 95 -13.40 13.20 -14.95
N GLY A 96 -13.35 12.64 -13.74
CA GLY A 96 -14.29 11.63 -13.26
C GLY A 96 -14.00 10.21 -13.73
N ARG A 97 -12.76 9.86 -14.10
CA ARG A 97 -12.40 8.49 -14.46
C ARG A 97 -11.85 7.73 -13.26
N TYR A 98 -12.55 6.70 -12.85
CA TYR A 98 -12.22 5.86 -11.69
C TYR A 98 -11.04 4.94 -11.98
N PHE A 99 -10.03 4.99 -11.14
CA PHE A 99 -8.90 4.05 -11.13
C PHE A 99 -8.13 4.16 -9.82
N PRO A 100 -7.76 3.02 -9.19
CA PRO A 100 -7.09 3.04 -7.89
C PRO A 100 -5.75 3.78 -7.90
N PHE A 101 -5.41 4.31 -6.74
CA PHE A 101 -4.12 4.90 -6.45
C PHE A 101 -3.37 4.05 -5.41
N ALA A 102 -2.08 3.86 -5.61
CA ALA A 102 -1.24 3.07 -4.73
C ALA A 102 0.09 3.77 -4.43
N LEU A 103 0.56 3.62 -3.19
CA LEU A 103 1.94 3.86 -2.80
C LEU A 103 2.58 2.53 -2.43
N ALA A 104 3.85 2.33 -2.79
CA ALA A 104 4.58 1.14 -2.41
C ALA A 104 6.07 1.43 -2.21
N VAL A 105 6.70 0.60 -1.39
CA VAL A 105 8.14 0.63 -1.13
C VAL A 105 8.68 -0.78 -1.02
N GLU A 106 9.89 -0.96 -1.54
CA GLU A 106 10.63 -2.22 -1.47
C GLU A 106 11.14 -2.45 -0.04
N LEU A 107 10.93 -3.67 0.46
CA LEU A 107 11.52 -4.09 1.72
C LEU A 107 12.99 -4.48 1.52
N ASP A 108 13.83 -4.19 2.51
CA ASP A 108 15.20 -4.67 2.51
C ASP A 108 15.24 -6.20 2.54
N ALA A 109 16.20 -6.78 1.84
CA ALA A 109 16.33 -8.23 1.74
C ALA A 109 16.62 -8.92 3.08
N SER A 110 17.12 -8.18 4.08
CA SER A 110 17.40 -8.67 5.44
C SER A 110 16.18 -8.63 6.38
N VAL A 111 15.05 -8.08 5.92
CA VAL A 111 13.83 -8.02 6.73
C VAL A 111 13.34 -9.42 7.06
N PRO A 112 13.13 -9.75 8.35
CA PRO A 112 12.67 -11.09 8.73
C PRO A 112 11.23 -11.34 8.25
N GLY A 113 10.89 -12.61 8.05
CA GLY A 113 9.54 -13.01 7.65
C GLY A 113 8.44 -12.71 8.68
N CYS A 114 8.82 -12.37 9.91
CA CYS A 114 7.92 -11.91 10.96
C CYS A 114 8.44 -10.58 11.52
N LEU A 115 7.64 -9.53 11.40
CA LEU A 115 7.95 -8.21 11.94
C LEU A 115 7.60 -8.16 13.42
N GLN A 116 8.55 -7.73 14.25
CA GLN A 116 8.40 -7.56 15.70
C GLN A 116 9.17 -6.33 16.17
N GLY A 117 8.82 -5.80 17.34
CA GLY A 117 9.53 -4.70 17.97
C GLY A 117 9.76 -3.51 17.04
N LYS A 118 11.02 -3.08 16.88
CA LYS A 118 11.37 -1.91 16.05
C LYS A 118 11.01 -2.05 14.57
N ALA A 119 11.13 -3.25 13.99
CA ALA A 119 10.78 -3.48 12.60
C ALA A 119 9.27 -3.37 12.37
N LEU A 120 8.47 -3.93 13.28
CA LEU A 120 7.01 -3.76 13.25
C LEU A 120 6.60 -2.30 13.43
N ALA A 121 7.15 -1.61 14.43
CA ALA A 121 6.87 -0.19 14.65
C ALA A 121 7.22 0.67 13.42
N ALA A 122 8.34 0.38 12.75
CA ALA A 122 8.72 1.07 11.52
C ALA A 122 7.75 0.81 10.37
N ALA A 123 7.27 -0.44 10.21
CA ALA A 123 6.28 -0.78 9.19
C ALA A 123 4.92 -0.12 9.46
N LEU A 124 4.43 -0.17 10.69
CA LEU A 124 3.17 0.48 11.08
C LEU A 124 3.21 1.99 10.85
N ARG A 125 4.33 2.63 11.23
CA ARG A 125 4.53 4.06 10.96
C ARG A 125 4.57 4.36 9.47
N TRP A 126 5.25 3.52 8.68
CA TRP A 126 5.29 3.67 7.24
C TRP A 126 3.88 3.61 6.63
N TRP A 127 3.06 2.62 7.01
CA TRP A 127 1.68 2.51 6.53
C TRP A 127 0.83 3.70 6.96
N ALA A 128 0.99 4.20 8.19
CA ALA A 128 0.29 5.40 8.64
C ALA A 128 0.62 6.63 7.78
N PHE A 129 1.91 6.86 7.49
CA PHE A 129 2.32 7.96 6.61
C PHE A 129 1.86 7.77 5.16
N ALA A 130 1.92 6.55 4.64
CA ALA A 130 1.44 6.25 3.30
C ALA A 130 -0.07 6.46 3.17
N THR A 131 -0.85 6.04 4.15
CA THR A 131 -2.30 6.29 4.23
C THR A 131 -2.59 7.79 4.30
N GLN A 132 -1.90 8.52 5.16
CA GLN A 132 -2.06 9.97 5.27
C GLN A 132 -1.71 10.67 3.95
N ALA A 133 -0.60 10.31 3.32
CA ALA A 133 -0.21 10.89 2.02
C ALA A 133 -1.27 10.60 0.95
N ALA A 134 -1.79 9.37 0.90
CA ALA A 134 -2.81 8.98 -0.05
C ALA A 134 -4.09 9.80 0.10
N LEU A 135 -4.57 10.00 1.34
CA LEU A 135 -5.73 10.84 1.65
C LEU A 135 -5.49 12.30 1.28
N GLU A 136 -4.34 12.88 1.64
CA GLU A 136 -4.00 14.25 1.25
C GLU A 136 -3.94 14.42 -0.27
N GLY A 137 -3.46 13.39 -0.99
CA GLY A 137 -3.45 13.39 -2.46
C GLY A 137 -4.85 13.39 -3.06
N LEU A 138 -5.79 12.69 -2.41
CA LEU A 138 -7.18 12.62 -2.86
C LEU A 138 -7.93 13.93 -2.60
N ASP A 139 -7.79 14.48 -1.39
CA ASP A 139 -8.52 15.67 -0.96
C ASP A 139 -7.96 16.98 -1.54
N GLY A 140 -6.67 17.01 -1.80
CA GLY A 140 -5.92 18.23 -2.08
C GLY A 140 -5.89 18.67 -3.54
N ASP A 141 -6.49 17.96 -4.48
CA ASP A 141 -6.39 18.23 -5.93
C ASP A 141 -4.91 18.43 -6.37
N LEU A 142 -4.04 17.54 -5.88
CA LEU A 142 -2.58 17.69 -6.00
C LEU A 142 -2.08 17.18 -7.35
N ASP A 143 -1.23 17.96 -8.00
CA ASP A 143 -0.38 17.51 -9.08
C ASP A 143 0.79 16.65 -8.57
N ALA A 144 1.54 16.02 -9.49
CA ALA A 144 2.65 15.12 -9.15
C ALA A 144 3.78 15.80 -8.34
N VAL A 145 4.00 17.09 -8.52
CA VAL A 145 5.06 17.84 -7.80
C VAL A 145 4.63 18.13 -6.37
N ARG A 146 3.40 18.60 -6.20
CA ARG A 146 2.82 18.89 -4.88
C ARG A 146 2.65 17.61 -4.09
N PHE A 147 2.25 16.51 -4.73
CA PHE A 147 2.16 15.21 -4.07
C PHE A 147 3.53 14.73 -3.58
N ASP A 148 4.59 14.88 -4.38
CA ASP A 148 5.94 14.57 -3.92
C ASP A 148 6.39 15.45 -2.73
N ALA A 149 5.96 16.71 -2.65
CA ALA A 149 6.25 17.55 -1.49
C ALA A 149 5.55 17.02 -0.20
N VAL A 150 4.33 16.47 -0.32
CA VAL A 150 3.66 15.77 0.79
C VAL A 150 4.50 14.57 1.24
N LEU A 151 4.97 13.75 0.30
CA LEU A 151 5.82 12.59 0.63
C LEU A 151 7.13 13.02 1.31
N GLN A 152 7.77 14.06 0.83
CA GLN A 152 9.00 14.58 1.45
C GLN A 152 8.74 15.04 2.90
N ARG A 153 7.64 15.76 3.14
CA ARG A 153 7.26 16.20 4.49
C ARG A 153 7.03 15.02 5.44
N LEU A 154 6.27 14.01 5.01
CA LEU A 154 5.90 12.88 5.88
C LEU A 154 7.06 11.88 6.10
N PHE A 155 7.82 11.57 5.05
CA PHE A 155 8.80 10.49 5.12
C PHE A 155 10.24 10.95 5.39
N VAL A 156 10.57 12.21 5.14
CA VAL A 156 11.93 12.73 5.33
C VAL A 156 12.01 13.70 6.51
N ALA A 157 11.12 14.70 6.57
CA ALA A 157 11.19 15.72 7.63
C ALA A 157 10.83 15.17 9.02
N ASP A 158 9.93 14.18 9.08
CA ASP A 158 9.45 13.59 10.34
C ASP A 158 10.25 12.37 10.83
N SER A 159 11.36 12.05 10.14
CA SER A 159 12.25 10.93 10.51
C SER A 159 12.91 11.09 11.89
N GLY A 160 12.82 12.26 12.51
CA GLY A 160 13.40 12.59 13.82
C GLY A 160 12.42 12.61 15.00
N ALA A 161 11.12 12.64 14.74
CA ALA A 161 10.14 12.61 15.81
C ALA A 161 9.86 11.17 16.25
N SER A 162 10.21 10.84 17.49
CA SER A 162 9.63 9.72 18.22
C SER A 162 8.13 10.02 18.40
N SER A 163 7.34 9.83 17.35
CA SER A 163 5.91 9.79 17.55
C SER A 163 5.61 8.51 18.33
N ASP A 164 4.98 8.66 19.49
CA ASP A 164 4.27 7.60 20.18
C ASP A 164 3.30 6.99 19.15
N VAL A 165 3.78 5.99 18.40
CA VAL A 165 2.88 5.04 17.77
C VAL A 165 2.12 4.48 18.95
N ARG A 166 0.82 4.77 19.05
CA ARG A 166 -0.05 4.17 20.05
C ARG A 166 0.36 2.72 20.13
N GLU A 167 0.69 2.25 21.34
CA GLU A 167 0.83 0.83 21.63
C GLU A 167 -0.49 0.15 21.22
N GLY A 168 -0.65 -0.06 19.93
CA GLY A 168 -1.71 -0.84 19.34
C GLY A 168 -1.37 -2.30 19.59
N GLY A 169 -2.34 -3.08 20.02
CA GLY A 169 -2.21 -4.43 20.52
C GLY A 169 -1.61 -5.49 19.58
N VAL A 170 -0.92 -5.09 18.49
CA VAL A 170 -0.24 -6.02 17.59
C VAL A 170 1.20 -6.18 18.03
N GLU A 171 1.56 -7.37 18.50
CA GLU A 171 2.92 -7.70 18.94
C GLU A 171 3.81 -8.20 17.80
N SER A 172 3.21 -8.80 16.78
CA SER A 172 3.92 -9.33 15.61
C SER A 172 3.05 -9.32 14.36
N LEU A 173 3.69 -9.24 13.19
CA LEU A 173 3.04 -9.35 11.89
C LEU A 173 3.88 -10.26 10.98
N ASP A 174 3.30 -11.39 10.60
CA ASP A 174 3.91 -12.29 9.63
C ASP A 174 3.80 -11.70 8.22
N LEU A 175 4.95 -11.55 7.56
CA LEU A 175 4.99 -11.17 6.16
C LEU A 175 4.62 -12.35 5.26
N PRO A 176 3.99 -12.12 4.11
CA PRO A 176 3.59 -13.18 3.20
C PRO A 176 4.81 -13.89 2.60
N LEU A 177 4.67 -15.19 2.37
CA LEU A 177 5.68 -16.01 1.70
C LEU A 177 5.83 -15.59 0.23
N ALA A 178 6.90 -16.09 -0.41
CA ALA A 178 7.08 -15.89 -1.85
C ALA A 178 5.85 -16.37 -2.64
N GLY A 179 5.42 -15.58 -3.60
CA GLY A 179 4.23 -15.85 -4.41
C GLY A 179 2.89 -15.58 -3.71
N THR A 180 2.88 -15.00 -2.51
CA THR A 180 1.64 -14.67 -1.78
C THR A 180 1.58 -13.19 -1.40
N SER A 181 0.39 -12.67 -1.16
CA SER A 181 0.16 -11.30 -0.67
C SER A 181 -0.79 -11.27 0.52
N LEU A 182 -0.55 -10.33 1.42
CA LEU A 182 -1.36 -10.04 2.60
C LEU A 182 -1.98 -8.65 2.48
N TRP A 183 -3.28 -8.55 2.75
CA TRP A 183 -4.05 -7.32 2.69
C TRP A 183 -4.72 -7.09 4.04
N LEU A 184 -4.58 -5.87 4.56
CA LEU A 184 -4.99 -5.49 5.91
C LEU A 184 -5.83 -4.21 5.82
N GLY A 185 -7.00 -4.19 6.44
CA GLY A 185 -7.80 -2.98 6.59
C GLY A 185 -7.10 -1.97 7.50
N ASP A 186 -6.64 -2.44 8.67
CA ASP A 186 -5.80 -1.67 9.60
C ASP A 186 -4.71 -2.58 10.16
N PRO A 187 -3.42 -2.35 9.82
CA PRO A 187 -2.32 -3.19 10.28
C PRO A 187 -2.02 -3.03 11.78
N SER A 188 -2.55 -2.01 12.46
CA SER A 188 -2.37 -1.78 13.89
C SER A 188 -3.38 -2.55 14.75
N VAL A 189 -4.39 -3.18 14.14
CA VAL A 189 -5.45 -3.92 14.84
C VAL A 189 -5.21 -5.43 14.72
N GLU A 190 -5.02 -6.12 15.84
CA GLU A 190 -4.67 -7.54 15.88
C GLU A 190 -5.70 -8.44 15.18
N ASN A 191 -6.98 -8.20 15.39
CA ASN A 191 -8.09 -8.94 14.78
C ASN A 191 -8.81 -8.15 13.70
N GLY A 192 -8.11 -7.23 13.04
CA GLY A 192 -8.64 -6.45 11.93
C GLY A 192 -8.93 -7.29 10.69
N VAL A 193 -9.66 -6.71 9.76
CA VAL A 193 -9.94 -7.35 8.46
C VAL A 193 -8.63 -7.65 7.74
N ARG A 194 -8.46 -8.92 7.37
CA ARG A 194 -7.28 -9.38 6.62
C ARG A 194 -7.67 -10.38 5.53
N MET A 195 -6.93 -10.35 4.44
CA MET A 195 -7.07 -11.29 3.33
C MET A 195 -5.69 -11.76 2.89
N LEU A 196 -5.53 -13.07 2.73
CA LEU A 196 -4.34 -13.69 2.16
C LEU A 196 -4.68 -14.20 0.75
N SER A 197 -3.77 -13.96 -0.21
CA SER A 197 -3.96 -14.40 -1.60
C SER A 197 -2.70 -15.02 -2.17
N THR A 198 -2.87 -15.98 -3.07
CA THR A 198 -1.78 -16.47 -3.94
C THR A 198 -1.62 -15.48 -5.08
N GLY A 199 -0.44 -14.88 -5.20
CA GLY A 199 -0.21 -13.72 -6.07
C GLY A 199 -0.97 -12.49 -5.60
N LEU A 200 -1.42 -11.67 -6.53
CA LEU A 200 -2.36 -10.57 -6.29
C LEU A 200 -3.80 -11.10 -6.26
N PRO A 201 -4.69 -10.52 -5.45
CA PRO A 201 -6.11 -10.91 -5.38
C PRO A 201 -6.77 -10.92 -6.76
N ARG A 202 -7.56 -11.95 -7.04
CA ARG A 202 -8.28 -12.09 -8.31
C ARG A 202 -9.75 -12.38 -8.06
N ASP A 203 -10.54 -12.17 -9.07
CA ASP A 203 -11.96 -12.49 -9.08
C ASP A 203 -12.69 -11.93 -7.85
N GLU A 204 -13.33 -12.75 -7.05
CA GLU A 204 -14.07 -12.36 -5.85
C GLU A 204 -13.18 -11.67 -4.81
N GLN A 205 -11.90 -12.07 -4.71
CA GLN A 205 -10.95 -11.40 -3.81
C GLN A 205 -10.62 -9.98 -4.26
N PHE A 206 -10.54 -9.73 -5.59
CA PHE A 206 -10.38 -8.38 -6.10
C PHE A 206 -11.64 -7.55 -5.85
N GLU A 207 -12.81 -8.12 -6.09
CA GLU A 207 -14.08 -7.46 -5.80
C GLU A 207 -14.19 -7.09 -4.32
N ALA A 208 -13.78 -7.98 -3.41
CA ALA A 208 -13.80 -7.73 -1.97
C ALA A 208 -12.96 -6.50 -1.55
N LEU A 209 -11.89 -6.16 -2.27
CA LEU A 209 -11.10 -4.96 -2.00
C LEU A 209 -11.90 -3.66 -2.20
N PHE A 210 -12.85 -3.66 -3.11
CA PHE A 210 -13.57 -2.44 -3.51
C PHE A 210 -15.08 -2.49 -3.29
N LEU A 211 -15.65 -3.67 -3.11
CA LEU A 211 -17.09 -3.82 -2.92
C LEU A 211 -17.45 -4.41 -1.55
N GLY A 212 -16.44 -4.64 -0.70
CA GLY A 212 -16.62 -5.37 0.58
C GLY A 212 -16.78 -6.87 0.37
N PHE A 213 -16.66 -7.61 1.46
CA PHE A 213 -16.90 -9.05 1.45
C PHE A 213 -18.40 -9.31 1.23
N ALA A 214 -18.73 -10.31 0.41
CA ALA A 214 -20.12 -10.77 0.31
C ALA A 214 -20.58 -11.25 1.69
N GLU A 215 -21.70 -10.74 2.18
CA GLU A 215 -22.34 -11.32 3.35
C GLU A 215 -22.78 -12.74 2.96
N GLU A 216 -22.24 -13.75 3.62
CA GLU A 216 -22.75 -15.11 3.51
C GLU A 216 -24.15 -15.11 4.12
N GLY A 217 -25.18 -15.16 3.24
CA GLY A 217 -26.59 -15.27 3.59
C GLY A 217 -26.99 -16.69 3.98
#